data_856251a68ddf5810b37a0d9478e7104f
#
_entry.id   856251a68ddf5810b37a0d9478e7104f
#
_cell.length_a   1.000
_cell.length_b   1.000
_cell.length_c   1.000
_cell.angle_alpha   90.00
_cell.angle_beta   90.00
_cell.angle_gamma   90.00
#
_symmetry.space_group_name_H-M   'P 1'
#
loop_
_entity.id
_entity.type
_entity.pdbx_description
1 polymer ?
#
loop_
_entity_poly.entity_id
_entity_poly.type
_entity_poly.pdbx_seq_one_letter_code
_entity_poly.pdbx_strand_id
1 'polypeptide(L)'
;MLTKETIENFGFPESLKGMDLVYCFDDKLRDKNFVGPDCECAENDVKFFIYDRLSGDSLFTMDFYLRDFHNKSLFNPIQIDEPIAYLQHIGTNTSYRGRGIASYYVEKLVEFCENNGRRFLLLDIAPSGKNPGLDAIQLEKFYKSKETDKVKICFV
;
A
#
# COMPACT_ATOMS: atom_id res chain seq x y z
N MET A 1 -6.16 2.87 15.21
CA MET A 1 -7.05 1.74 14.85
C MET A 1 -7.46 1.86 13.39
N LEU A 2 -7.25 0.80 12.63
CA LEU A 2 -7.69 0.72 11.24
C LEU A 2 -9.14 0.26 11.19
N THR A 3 -9.95 0.94 10.37
CA THR A 3 -11.33 0.54 10.08
C THR A 3 -11.54 0.61 8.57
N LYS A 4 -12.58 -0.06 8.09
CA LYS A 4 -12.95 0.03 6.67
C LYS A 4 -13.18 1.48 6.25
N GLU A 5 -13.86 2.26 7.09
CA GLU A 5 -14.11 3.68 6.84
C GLU A 5 -12.81 4.48 6.71
N THR A 6 -11.82 4.22 7.57
CA THR A 6 -10.50 4.87 7.50
C THR A 6 -9.86 4.65 6.14
N ILE A 7 -9.92 3.42 5.63
CA ILE A 7 -9.34 3.07 4.33
C ILE A 7 -10.17 3.63 3.18
N GLU A 8 -11.49 3.54 3.27
CA GLU A 8 -12.38 4.10 2.24
C GLU A 8 -12.20 5.62 2.10
N ASN A 9 -11.84 6.30 3.18
CA ASN A 9 -11.53 7.73 3.17
C ASN A 9 -10.25 8.08 2.39
N PHE A 10 -9.43 7.10 2.00
CA PHE A 10 -8.34 7.33 1.05
C PHE A 10 -8.87 7.82 -0.30
N GLY A 11 -10.11 7.48 -0.64
CA GLY A 11 -10.73 7.88 -1.90
C GLY A 11 -10.16 7.14 -3.10
N PHE A 12 -10.28 7.77 -4.27
CA PHE A 12 -9.81 7.20 -5.53
C PHE A 12 -9.05 8.26 -6.33
N PRO A 13 -8.00 7.86 -7.08
CA PRO A 13 -7.27 8.81 -7.91
C PRO A 13 -8.15 9.37 -9.02
N GLU A 14 -7.95 10.64 -9.37
CA GLU A 14 -8.72 11.34 -10.40
C GLU A 14 -8.62 10.65 -11.76
N SER A 15 -7.49 9.98 -12.03
CA SER A 15 -7.29 9.23 -13.28
C SER A 15 -8.26 8.07 -13.48
N LEU A 16 -8.97 7.65 -12.42
CA LEU A 16 -9.96 6.57 -12.46
C LEU A 16 -11.39 7.09 -12.48
N LYS A 17 -11.59 8.37 -12.71
CA LYS A 17 -12.91 8.98 -12.81
C LYS A 17 -13.72 8.32 -13.92
N GLY A 18 -14.98 8.05 -13.63
CA GLY A 18 -15.90 7.38 -14.56
C GLY A 18 -16.00 5.87 -14.36
N MET A 19 -15.16 5.29 -13.53
CA MET A 19 -15.26 3.89 -13.13
C MET A 19 -16.19 3.73 -11.94
N ASP A 20 -16.74 2.53 -11.75
CA ASP A 20 -17.58 2.20 -10.60
C ASP A 20 -16.78 1.44 -9.55
N LEU A 21 -15.94 2.17 -8.83
CA LEU A 21 -14.95 1.61 -7.93
C LEU A 21 -15.48 1.33 -6.53
N VAL A 22 -15.08 0.21 -5.97
CA VAL A 22 -15.34 -0.15 -4.58
C VAL A 22 -14.08 -0.66 -3.92
N TYR A 23 -13.97 -0.42 -2.60
CA TYR A 23 -12.97 -1.06 -1.74
C TYR A 23 -13.47 -2.44 -1.35
N CYS A 24 -12.61 -3.44 -1.49
CA CYS A 24 -12.92 -4.81 -1.10
C CYS A 24 -11.96 -5.25 0.00
N PHE A 25 -12.53 -5.72 1.13
CA PHE A 25 -11.80 -6.19 2.30
C PHE A 25 -12.01 -7.69 2.54
N ASP A 26 -12.55 -8.40 1.55
CA ASP A 26 -12.69 -9.85 1.52
C ASP A 26 -12.50 -10.32 0.07
N ASP A 27 -12.57 -11.62 -0.15
CA ASP A 27 -12.24 -12.21 -1.45
C ASP A 27 -13.47 -12.46 -2.35
N LYS A 28 -14.65 -11.96 -1.99
CA LYS A 28 -15.90 -12.27 -2.70
C LYS A 28 -15.95 -11.75 -4.13
N LEU A 29 -15.39 -10.53 -4.37
CA LEU A 29 -15.38 -9.89 -5.69
C LEU A 29 -14.02 -10.02 -6.39
N ARG A 30 -13.15 -10.88 -5.87
CA ARG A 30 -11.82 -11.08 -6.42
C ARG A 30 -11.91 -11.72 -7.79
N ASP A 31 -11.30 -11.10 -8.80
CA ASP A 31 -11.24 -11.72 -10.11
C ASP A 31 -10.25 -12.89 -10.12
N LYS A 32 -10.39 -13.78 -11.10
CA LYS A 32 -9.57 -15.00 -11.21
C LYS A 32 -8.09 -14.73 -11.51
N ASN A 33 -7.74 -13.50 -11.89
CA ASN A 33 -6.37 -13.10 -12.18
C ASN A 33 -5.71 -12.41 -10.99
N PHE A 34 -6.48 -12.12 -9.94
CA PHE A 34 -5.94 -11.52 -8.72
C PHE A 34 -5.15 -12.57 -7.95
N VAL A 35 -3.89 -12.29 -7.73
CA VAL A 35 -3.00 -13.15 -6.95
C VAL A 35 -2.55 -12.39 -5.71
N GLY A 36 -2.84 -12.93 -4.55
CA GLY A 36 -2.43 -12.32 -3.31
C GLY A 36 -3.06 -13.03 -2.12
N PRO A 37 -2.52 -12.81 -0.91
CA PRO A 37 -3.11 -13.37 0.30
C PRO A 37 -4.50 -12.79 0.59
N ASP A 38 -5.24 -13.46 1.46
CA ASP A 38 -6.62 -13.12 1.78
C ASP A 38 -6.77 -11.68 2.26
N CYS A 39 -7.82 -11.01 1.78
CA CYS A 39 -8.11 -9.64 2.19
C CYS A 39 -8.80 -9.61 3.54
N GLU A 40 -8.44 -8.63 4.35
CA GLU A 40 -8.99 -8.42 5.67
C GLU A 40 -8.88 -6.95 6.10
N CYS A 41 -9.65 -6.57 7.10
CA CYS A 41 -9.46 -5.31 7.80
C CYS A 41 -9.58 -5.57 9.30
N ALA A 42 -8.44 -5.66 9.95
CA ALA A 42 -8.31 -5.83 11.39
C ALA A 42 -7.79 -4.55 12.04
N GLU A 43 -7.73 -4.52 13.35
CA GLU A 43 -7.35 -3.31 14.11
C GLU A 43 -6.00 -2.71 13.68
N ASN A 44 -5.02 -3.57 13.40
CA ASN A 44 -3.65 -3.16 13.08
C ASN A 44 -3.14 -3.71 11.76
N ASP A 45 -3.95 -4.42 11.02
CA ASP A 45 -3.57 -5.04 9.77
C ASP A 45 -4.69 -4.84 8.75
N VAL A 46 -4.35 -4.40 7.55
CA VAL A 46 -5.33 -4.27 6.48
C VAL A 46 -4.74 -4.75 5.17
N LYS A 47 -5.55 -5.49 4.45
CA LYS A 47 -5.30 -5.85 3.08
C LYS A 47 -6.59 -5.64 2.30
N PHE A 48 -6.50 -4.83 1.26
CA PHE A 48 -7.65 -4.51 0.43
C PHE A 48 -7.28 -4.47 -1.04
N PHE A 49 -8.29 -4.51 -1.88
CA PHE A 49 -8.14 -4.22 -3.30
C PHE A 49 -9.24 -3.28 -3.78
N ILE A 50 -8.98 -2.63 -4.90
CA ILE A 50 -9.93 -1.76 -5.59
C ILE A 50 -10.50 -2.52 -6.77
N TYR A 51 -11.80 -2.56 -6.85
CA TYR A 51 -12.57 -3.32 -7.84
C TYR A 51 -13.48 -2.40 -8.62
N ASP A 52 -13.52 -2.58 -9.95
CA ASP A 52 -14.45 -1.88 -10.81
C ASP A 52 -15.62 -2.80 -11.14
N ARG A 53 -16.82 -2.45 -10.64
CA ARG A 53 -18.03 -3.24 -10.85
C ARG A 53 -18.50 -3.25 -12.30
N LEU A 54 -18.11 -2.26 -13.10
CA LEU A 54 -18.50 -2.20 -14.52
C LEU A 54 -17.67 -3.15 -15.38
N SER A 55 -16.36 -3.19 -15.17
CA SER A 55 -15.47 -4.07 -15.94
C SER A 55 -15.28 -5.45 -15.32
N GLY A 56 -15.49 -5.56 -14.02
CA GLY A 56 -15.17 -6.78 -13.27
C GLY A 56 -13.69 -6.97 -13.00
N ASP A 57 -12.89 -5.90 -13.13
CA ASP A 57 -11.45 -5.94 -12.91
C ASP A 57 -11.06 -5.51 -11.50
N SER A 58 -10.07 -6.20 -10.93
CA SER A 58 -9.33 -5.72 -9.77
C SER A 58 -8.19 -4.85 -10.27
N LEU A 59 -8.12 -3.59 -9.82
CA LEU A 59 -7.16 -2.62 -10.35
C LEU A 59 -5.87 -2.55 -9.55
N PHE A 60 -6.00 -2.68 -8.23
CA PHE A 60 -4.93 -2.36 -7.30
C PHE A 60 -5.13 -3.10 -5.99
N THR A 61 -4.04 -3.50 -5.35
CA THR A 61 -4.06 -4.09 -4.00
C THR A 61 -3.00 -3.45 -3.14
N MET A 62 -3.28 -3.34 -1.84
CA MET A 62 -2.35 -2.84 -0.84
C MET A 62 -2.52 -3.63 0.45
N ASP A 63 -1.38 -3.92 1.09
CA ASP A 63 -1.30 -4.64 2.34
C ASP A 63 -0.32 -3.91 3.25
N PHE A 64 -0.81 -3.40 4.37
CA PHE A 64 0.04 -2.76 5.36
C PHE A 64 -0.44 -3.03 6.77
N TYR A 65 0.46 -2.87 7.72
CA TYR A 65 0.13 -3.06 9.13
C TYR A 65 0.77 -1.99 10.02
N LEU A 66 0.23 -1.86 11.21
CA LEU A 66 0.70 -0.93 12.22
C LEU A 66 1.35 -1.73 13.35
N ARG A 67 2.46 -1.21 13.88
CA ARG A 67 3.13 -1.77 15.04
C ARG A 67 3.57 -0.64 15.96
N ASP A 68 3.66 -0.92 17.24
CA ASP A 68 4.07 0.08 18.22
C ASP A 68 5.57 0.34 18.15
N PHE A 69 6.34 -0.62 17.67
CA PHE A 69 7.78 -0.51 17.49
C PHE A 69 8.27 -1.52 16.45
N HIS A 70 9.49 -1.33 15.96
CA HIS A 70 10.15 -2.28 15.06
C HIS A 70 11.47 -2.73 15.69
N ASN A 71 11.56 -4.02 16.02
CA ASN A 71 12.76 -4.59 16.61
C ASN A 71 13.84 -4.88 15.57
N LYS A 72 15.08 -4.61 15.97
CA LYS A 72 16.25 -5.04 15.24
C LYS A 72 16.29 -6.57 15.17
N SER A 73 16.49 -7.13 13.99
CA SER A 73 16.76 -8.54 13.78
C SER A 73 18.17 -8.72 13.21
N LEU A 74 18.65 -9.98 13.17
CA LEU A 74 19.95 -10.30 12.59
C LEU A 74 20.07 -9.88 11.12
N PHE A 75 18.96 -9.88 10.41
CA PHE A 75 18.90 -9.54 8.98
C PHE A 75 18.45 -8.11 8.71
N ASN A 76 18.00 -7.41 9.74
CA ASN A 76 17.49 -6.06 9.63
C ASN A 76 18.06 -5.22 10.79
N PRO A 77 19.05 -4.37 10.52
CA PRO A 77 19.73 -3.60 11.57
C PRO A 77 18.93 -2.40 12.08
N ILE A 78 17.77 -2.09 11.46
CA ILE A 78 16.99 -0.92 11.85
C ILE A 78 16.20 -1.22 13.11
N GLN A 79 16.40 -0.40 14.14
CA GLN A 79 15.64 -0.43 15.38
C GLN A 79 14.92 0.90 15.57
N ILE A 80 13.59 0.84 15.66
CA ILE A 80 12.74 2.01 15.84
C ILE A 80 11.82 1.74 17.02
N ASP A 81 11.96 2.52 18.08
CA ASP A 81 11.24 2.34 19.33
C ASP A 81 10.01 3.24 19.44
N GLU A 82 9.33 3.46 18.34
CA GLU A 82 8.10 4.23 18.29
C GLU A 82 7.12 3.63 17.30
N PRO A 83 5.84 4.05 17.33
CA PRO A 83 4.84 3.53 16.41
C PRO A 83 5.24 3.70 14.95
N ILE A 84 5.11 2.63 14.17
CA ILE A 84 5.44 2.58 12.75
C ILE A 84 4.26 2.06 11.94
N ALA A 85 4.30 2.32 10.63
CA ALA A 85 3.53 1.59 9.64
C ALA A 85 4.50 0.79 8.78
N TYR A 86 4.07 -0.39 8.34
CA TYR A 86 4.86 -1.25 7.46
C TYR A 86 4.05 -1.56 6.21
N LEU A 87 4.53 -1.13 5.05
CA LEU A 87 3.94 -1.47 3.77
C LEU A 87 4.49 -2.81 3.32
N GLN A 88 3.67 -3.85 3.41
CA GLN A 88 4.08 -5.21 3.10
C GLN A 88 3.96 -5.52 1.61
N HIS A 89 2.89 -5.06 0.97
CA HIS A 89 2.66 -5.34 -0.44
C HIS A 89 1.87 -4.22 -1.10
N ILE A 90 2.21 -3.96 -2.35
CA ILE A 90 1.48 -3.07 -3.23
C ILE A 90 1.56 -3.65 -4.65
N GLY A 91 0.44 -3.67 -5.34
CA GLY A 91 0.39 -4.21 -6.69
C GLY A 91 -0.66 -3.51 -7.54
N THR A 92 -0.30 -3.21 -8.78
CA THR A 92 -1.22 -2.62 -9.76
C THR A 92 -1.42 -3.63 -10.89
N ASN A 93 -2.68 -3.85 -11.27
CA ASN A 93 -3.01 -4.63 -12.45
C ASN A 93 -2.30 -4.02 -13.67
N THR A 94 -1.62 -4.86 -14.45
CA THR A 94 -0.79 -4.40 -15.58
C THR A 94 -1.57 -3.57 -16.59
N SER A 95 -2.85 -3.86 -16.79
CA SER A 95 -3.73 -3.11 -17.70
C SER A 95 -4.01 -1.67 -17.22
N TYR A 96 -3.73 -1.38 -15.96
CA TYR A 96 -4.01 -0.07 -15.34
C TYR A 96 -2.74 0.66 -14.93
N ARG A 97 -1.58 0.20 -15.32
CA ARG A 97 -0.30 0.87 -15.06
C ARG A 97 -0.20 2.21 -15.79
N GLY A 98 0.62 3.10 -15.26
CA GLY A 98 0.85 4.42 -15.84
C GLY A 98 -0.26 5.44 -15.54
N ARG A 99 -1.19 5.12 -14.66
CA ARG A 99 -2.29 6.01 -14.25
C ARG A 99 -2.10 6.64 -12.87
N GLY A 100 -0.92 6.45 -12.27
CA GLY A 100 -0.61 7.03 -10.96
C GLY A 100 -1.32 6.40 -9.78
N ILE A 101 -1.84 5.17 -9.91
CA ILE A 101 -2.61 4.51 -8.84
C ILE A 101 -1.72 4.22 -7.63
N ALA A 102 -0.58 3.56 -7.83
CA ALA A 102 0.35 3.26 -6.75
C ALA A 102 0.85 4.52 -6.06
N SER A 103 1.21 5.55 -6.85
CA SER A 103 1.63 6.84 -6.33
C SER A 103 0.58 7.46 -5.42
N TYR A 104 -0.68 7.45 -5.86
CA TYR A 104 -1.81 7.98 -5.09
C TYR A 104 -1.95 7.27 -3.73
N TYR A 105 -1.94 5.93 -3.71
CA TYR A 105 -2.16 5.18 -2.47
C TYR A 105 -0.96 5.23 -1.52
N VAL A 106 0.26 5.30 -2.03
CA VAL A 106 1.44 5.53 -1.17
C VAL A 106 1.36 6.91 -0.52
N GLU A 107 0.97 7.94 -1.26
CA GLU A 107 0.75 9.27 -0.71
C GLU A 107 -0.32 9.28 0.38
N LYS A 108 -1.42 8.56 0.16
CA LYS A 108 -2.49 8.43 1.16
C LYS A 108 -2.03 7.69 2.41
N LEU A 109 -1.18 6.68 2.27
CA LEU A 109 -0.60 5.98 3.41
C LEU A 109 0.35 6.89 4.20
N VAL A 110 1.16 7.69 3.52
CA VAL A 110 2.02 8.68 4.18
C VAL A 110 1.18 9.73 4.93
N GLU A 111 0.13 10.24 4.30
CA GLU A 111 -0.82 11.17 4.93
C GLU A 111 -1.48 10.55 6.17
N PHE A 112 -1.88 9.29 6.08
CA PHE A 112 -2.40 8.53 7.22
C PHE A 112 -1.37 8.47 8.36
N CYS A 113 -0.10 8.18 8.04
CA CYS A 113 0.97 8.16 9.03
C CYS A 113 1.12 9.52 9.74
N GLU A 114 1.12 10.61 8.98
CA GLU A 114 1.19 11.96 9.55
C GLU A 114 0.04 12.23 10.52
N ASN A 115 -1.17 11.89 10.11
CA ASN A 115 -2.39 12.15 10.89
C ASN A 115 -2.50 11.28 12.14
N ASN A 116 -1.73 10.20 12.21
CA ASN A 116 -1.75 9.24 13.31
C ASN A 116 -0.44 9.19 14.09
N GLY A 117 0.41 10.18 13.95
CA GLY A 117 1.64 10.32 14.73
C GLY A 117 2.70 9.26 14.45
N ARG A 118 2.68 8.64 13.27
CA ARG A 118 3.65 7.64 12.85
C ARG A 118 4.70 8.30 11.96
N ARG A 119 5.90 8.45 12.51
CA ARG A 119 6.98 9.15 11.81
C ARG A 119 7.76 8.27 10.84
N PHE A 120 7.52 6.95 10.87
CA PHE A 120 8.26 6.01 10.04
C PHE A 120 7.30 5.08 9.29
N LEU A 121 7.49 5.02 7.98
CA LEU A 121 6.90 4.03 7.10
C LEU A 121 8.01 3.12 6.61
N LEU A 122 7.93 1.85 6.97
CA LEU A 122 8.93 0.84 6.62
C LEU A 122 8.43 0.01 5.46
N LEU A 123 9.35 -0.42 4.60
CA LEU A 123 9.03 -1.35 3.51
C LEU A 123 10.28 -2.07 3.04
N ASP A 124 10.07 -3.24 2.44
CA ASP A 124 11.13 -4.00 1.76
C ASP A 124 10.99 -3.78 0.25
N ILE A 125 12.10 -3.46 -0.40
CA ILE A 125 12.15 -3.33 -1.85
C ILE A 125 12.46 -4.69 -2.45
N ALA A 126 11.41 -5.34 -2.98
CA ALA A 126 11.55 -6.61 -3.67
C ALA A 126 11.01 -6.46 -5.10
N PRO A 127 11.83 -6.03 -6.06
CA PRO A 127 11.38 -5.93 -7.44
C PRO A 127 11.05 -7.33 -7.97
N SER A 128 9.84 -7.47 -8.54
CA SER A 128 9.45 -8.72 -9.17
C SER A 128 10.23 -8.92 -10.46
N GLY A 129 11.07 -9.97 -10.51
CA GLY A 129 11.83 -10.32 -11.71
C GLY A 129 10.98 -10.77 -12.89
N LYS A 130 9.67 -10.89 -12.74
CA LYS A 130 8.74 -11.38 -13.78
C LYS A 130 7.95 -10.28 -14.48
N ASN A 131 7.97 -9.06 -13.96
CA ASN A 131 7.20 -7.94 -14.51
C ASN A 131 8.14 -6.87 -15.05
N PRO A 132 7.81 -6.21 -16.19
CA PRO A 132 8.53 -5.04 -16.66
C PRO A 132 8.23 -3.84 -15.76
N GLY A 133 8.49 -3.99 -14.47
CA GLY A 133 8.32 -2.96 -13.47
C GLY A 133 9.60 -2.18 -13.26
N LEU A 134 9.57 -1.30 -12.26
CA LEU A 134 10.74 -0.53 -11.86
C LEU A 134 11.79 -1.47 -11.26
N ASP A 135 13.07 -1.22 -11.55
CA ASP A 135 14.17 -1.90 -10.87
C ASP A 135 14.32 -1.39 -9.42
N ALA A 136 15.23 -2.00 -8.64
CA ALA A 136 15.42 -1.65 -7.24
C ALA A 136 15.76 -0.16 -7.04
N ILE A 137 16.58 0.42 -7.91
CA ILE A 137 16.98 1.83 -7.83
C ILE A 137 15.79 2.75 -8.11
N GLN A 138 15.00 2.42 -9.13
CA GLN A 138 13.80 3.18 -9.48
C GLN A 138 12.74 3.09 -8.39
N LEU A 139 12.54 1.91 -7.78
CA LEU A 139 11.62 1.73 -6.67
C LEU A 139 12.04 2.53 -5.45
N GLU A 140 13.33 2.53 -5.11
CA GLU A 140 13.86 3.32 -4.02
C GLU A 140 13.58 4.81 -4.24
N LYS A 141 13.85 5.32 -5.43
CA LYS A 141 13.56 6.71 -5.78
C LYS A 141 12.07 7.02 -5.70
N PHE A 142 11.24 6.11 -6.20
CA PHE A 142 9.79 6.25 -6.15
C PHE A 142 9.31 6.44 -4.72
N TYR A 143 9.68 5.52 -3.82
CA TYR A 143 9.26 5.60 -2.42
C TYR A 143 9.86 6.80 -1.70
N LYS A 144 11.15 7.08 -1.89
CA LYS A 144 11.79 8.25 -1.26
C LYS A 144 11.16 9.57 -1.69
N SER A 145 10.62 9.65 -2.91
CA SER A 145 9.92 10.85 -3.38
C SER A 145 8.62 11.11 -2.61
N LYS A 146 8.09 10.11 -1.91
CA LYS A 146 6.87 10.22 -1.09
C LYS A 146 7.15 10.63 0.36
N GLU A 147 8.40 10.64 0.76
CA GLU A 147 8.82 11.06 2.09
C GLU A 147 8.48 12.54 2.33
N THR A 148 8.03 12.85 3.54
CA THR A 148 7.75 14.22 3.96
C THR A 148 8.66 14.61 5.13
N ASP A 149 8.58 15.85 5.58
CA ASP A 149 9.29 16.31 6.78
C ASP A 149 8.78 15.63 8.07
N LYS A 150 7.58 15.07 8.04
CA LYS A 150 6.93 14.40 9.18
C LYS A 150 7.01 12.88 9.12
N VAL A 151 7.19 12.29 7.94
CA VAL A 151 7.23 10.84 7.74
C VAL A 151 8.45 10.45 6.93
N LYS A 152 9.32 9.65 7.53
CA LYS A 152 10.47 9.06 6.85
C LYS A 152 10.11 7.68 6.31
N ILE A 153 10.59 7.39 5.11
CA ILE A 153 10.45 6.09 4.48
C ILE A 153 11.77 5.34 4.62
N CYS A 154 11.73 4.20 5.30
CA CYS A 154 12.90 3.39 5.60
C CYS A 154 12.79 2.02 4.93
N PHE A 155 13.84 1.62 4.23
CA PHE A 155 13.93 0.31 3.59
C PHE A 155 14.55 -0.69 4.56
N VAL A 156 13.92 -1.84 4.69
CA VAL A 156 14.31 -2.89 5.63
C VAL A 156 14.65 -4.19 4.92
#